data_48a4ecda49ad2d0f04c03925c319dcfa
#
_entry.id   48a4ecda49ad2d0f04c03925c319dcfa
#
_cell.length_a   1.000
_cell.length_b   1.000
_cell.length_c   1.000
_cell.angle_alpha   90.00
_cell.angle_beta   90.00
_cell.angle_gamma   90.00
#
_symmetry.space_group_name_H-M   'P 1'
#
loop_
_entity.id
_entity.type
_entity.pdbx_description
1 polymer ?
#
loop_
_entity_poly.entity_id
_entity_poly.type
_entity_poly.pdbx_seq_one_letter_code
_entity_poly.pdbx_strand_id
1 'polypeptide(L)'
;MLCTTNIWIKIQKCAIPHKNLYFLPTFVPENSSQETKKMALSETLYGKTPEQLAAVCAELGMPRFAAKQLARWLYAKHVEDPMRMSDIAAAHRAKLAERFRPAFTPPARITESADGTKKYLYRTQQGAWIESAYIPDGERATLCVSSQAGCRMGCKFCATGRQ
;
A
#
# COMPACT_ATOMS: atom_id res chain seq x y z
N MET A 1 -0.21 -22.45 -22.41
CA MET A 1 -0.44 -21.00 -22.23
C MET A 1 -0.55 -20.75 -20.75
N LEU A 2 0.50 -20.22 -20.13
CA LEU A 2 0.52 -19.87 -18.70
C LEU A 2 -0.22 -18.55 -18.55
N CYS A 3 -1.37 -18.55 -17.89
CA CYS A 3 -2.08 -17.34 -17.50
C CYS A 3 -1.28 -16.68 -16.37
N THR A 4 -0.39 -15.76 -16.72
CA THR A 4 0.43 -15.04 -15.74
C THR A 4 -0.38 -13.87 -15.16
N THR A 5 -1.24 -14.17 -14.19
CA THR A 5 -1.91 -13.14 -13.37
C THR A 5 -1.00 -12.61 -12.26
N ASN A 6 0.17 -13.20 -12.10
CA ASN A 6 1.17 -12.80 -11.10
C ASN A 6 2.39 -12.18 -11.79
N ILE A 7 2.79 -11.02 -11.31
CA ILE A 7 4.03 -10.36 -11.73
C ILE A 7 5.13 -10.82 -10.76
N TRP A 8 6.16 -11.47 -11.30
CA TRP A 8 7.34 -11.86 -10.53
C TRP A 8 8.37 -10.74 -10.64
N ILE A 9 8.64 -10.07 -9.55
CA ILE A 9 9.68 -9.05 -9.47
C ILE A 9 10.85 -9.65 -8.70
N LYS A 10 11.95 -9.95 -9.41
CA LYS A 10 13.21 -10.28 -8.76
C LYS A 10 13.87 -9.00 -8.27
N ILE A 11 13.95 -8.84 -6.98
CA ILE A 11 14.67 -7.73 -6.36
C ILE A 11 16.08 -8.23 -6.07
N GLN A 12 17.05 -7.80 -6.92
CA GLN A 12 18.45 -7.89 -6.54
C GLN A 12 18.73 -6.84 -5.47
N LYS A 13 19.64 -7.15 -4.53
CA LYS A 13 20.06 -6.24 -3.47
C LYS A 13 20.22 -4.80 -3.98
N CYS A 14 19.16 -4.04 -3.95
CA CYS A 14 19.29 -2.62 -3.70
C CYS A 14 19.50 -2.52 -2.19
N ALA A 15 20.53 -1.80 -1.74
CA ALA A 15 20.89 -1.69 -0.33
C ALA A 15 19.79 -0.94 0.46
N ILE A 16 18.65 -1.57 0.59
CA ILE A 16 17.65 -1.19 1.58
C ILE A 16 18.10 -1.89 2.85
N PRO A 17 18.61 -1.16 3.85
CA PRO A 17 18.99 -1.78 5.10
C PRO A 17 17.79 -2.52 5.66
N HIS A 18 17.96 -3.79 6.03
CA HIS A 18 16.94 -4.68 6.58
C HIS A 18 16.17 -4.10 7.79
N LYS A 19 16.59 -2.96 8.31
CA LYS A 19 15.96 -2.23 9.42
C LYS A 19 14.71 -1.42 9.04
N ASN A 20 14.40 -1.26 7.76
CA ASN A 20 13.24 -0.49 7.28
C ASN A 20 12.21 -1.33 6.51
N LEU A 21 12.33 -2.64 6.50
CA LEU A 21 11.17 -3.47 6.24
C LEU A 21 10.26 -3.28 7.46
N TYR A 22 9.22 -2.47 7.31
CA TYR A 22 8.30 -2.17 8.40
C TYR A 22 7.91 -3.45 9.13
N PHE A 23 8.49 -3.60 10.31
CA PHE A 23 8.01 -4.54 11.31
C PHE A 23 6.65 -3.96 11.74
N LEU A 24 5.61 -4.35 11.01
CA LEU A 24 4.26 -4.10 11.47
C LEU A 24 4.10 -4.89 12.75
N PRO A 25 3.86 -4.23 13.89
CA PRO A 25 3.54 -4.96 15.10
C PRO A 25 2.33 -5.85 14.81
N THR A 26 2.35 -7.06 15.32
CA THR A 26 1.27 -8.04 15.31
C THR A 26 0.04 -7.58 16.12
N PHE A 27 -0.18 -6.29 16.21
CA PHE A 27 -1.30 -5.70 16.89
C PHE A 27 -2.37 -5.35 15.87
N VAL A 28 -3.37 -6.23 15.76
CA VAL A 28 -4.65 -5.91 15.12
C VAL A 28 -5.43 -5.10 16.17
N PRO A 29 -5.58 -3.77 16.04
CA PRO A 29 -6.46 -3.05 16.93
C PRO A 29 -7.91 -3.36 16.52
N GLU A 30 -8.68 -3.92 17.45
CA GLU A 30 -10.13 -3.92 17.41
C GLU A 30 -10.61 -2.46 17.55
N ASN A 31 -10.72 -1.74 16.44
CA ASN A 31 -11.40 -0.45 16.43
C ASN A 31 -12.20 -0.28 15.14
N SER A 32 -13.32 -1.00 15.08
CA SER A 32 -14.19 -1.12 13.90
C SER A 32 -14.92 0.17 13.51
N SER A 33 -15.00 1.18 14.36
CA SER A 33 -15.81 2.39 14.11
C SER A 33 -15.04 3.52 13.41
N GLN A 34 -13.72 3.58 13.54
CA GLN A 34 -12.90 4.56 12.82
C GLN A 34 -12.48 4.09 11.42
N GLU A 35 -12.34 2.78 11.22
CA GLU A 35 -12.02 2.20 9.91
C GLU A 35 -13.16 2.37 8.91
N THR A 36 -14.41 2.25 9.32
CA THR A 36 -15.57 2.42 8.43
C THR A 36 -15.69 3.84 7.88
N LYS A 37 -15.36 4.88 8.65
CA LYS A 37 -15.37 6.27 8.20
C LYS A 37 -14.21 6.57 7.22
N LYS A 38 -13.06 5.94 7.41
CA LYS A 38 -11.87 6.07 6.57
C LYS A 38 -12.01 5.34 5.23
N MET A 39 -12.80 4.26 5.17
CA MET A 39 -13.11 3.54 3.92
C MET A 39 -14.09 4.28 3.01
N ALA A 40 -14.84 5.24 3.50
CA ALA A 40 -15.74 6.09 2.69
C ALA A 40 -15.00 7.13 1.84
N LEU A 41 -13.73 7.41 2.13
CA LEU A 41 -12.89 8.31 1.34
C LEU A 41 -12.40 7.59 0.07
N SER A 42 -12.75 8.12 -1.11
CA SER A 42 -12.47 7.46 -2.39
C SER A 42 -11.03 7.65 -2.90
N GLU A 43 -10.32 8.68 -2.44
CA GLU A 43 -9.03 9.10 -2.98
C GLU A 43 -7.87 8.85 -2.01
N THR A 44 -6.69 8.58 -2.58
CA THR A 44 -5.41 8.52 -1.86
C THR A 44 -4.47 9.63 -2.34
N LEU A 45 -3.55 10.05 -1.47
CA LEU A 45 -2.46 10.93 -1.88
C LEU A 45 -1.38 10.19 -2.66
N TYR A 46 -1.19 8.91 -2.36
CA TYR A 46 -0.19 8.07 -3.01
C TYR A 46 -0.58 7.80 -4.47
N GLY A 47 0.41 7.82 -5.37
CA GLY A 47 0.21 7.65 -6.81
C GLY A 47 -0.06 8.96 -7.57
N LYS A 48 -0.25 10.10 -6.89
CA LYS A 48 -0.44 11.39 -7.54
C LYS A 48 0.88 11.95 -8.06
N THR A 49 0.85 12.53 -9.27
CA THR A 49 2.00 13.25 -9.85
C THR A 49 2.26 14.57 -9.11
N PRO A 50 3.44 15.20 -9.28
CA PRO A 50 3.72 16.51 -8.67
C PRO A 50 2.68 17.58 -9.04
N GLU A 51 2.17 17.56 -10.26
CA GLU A 51 1.15 18.50 -10.77
C GLU A 51 -0.19 18.25 -10.06
N GLN A 52 -0.57 16.98 -9.88
CA GLN A 52 -1.78 16.59 -9.14
C GLN A 52 -1.68 16.96 -7.66
N LEU A 53 -0.51 16.78 -7.03
CA LEU A 53 -0.28 17.22 -5.66
C LEU A 53 -0.34 18.76 -5.54
N ALA A 54 0.15 19.50 -6.54
CA ALA A 54 0.03 20.95 -6.58
C ALA A 54 -1.43 21.40 -6.69
N ALA A 55 -2.24 20.72 -7.49
CA ALA A 55 -3.68 20.98 -7.61
C ALA A 55 -4.40 20.73 -6.27
N VAL A 56 -4.12 19.62 -5.59
CA VAL A 56 -4.65 19.33 -4.25
C VAL A 56 -4.28 20.43 -3.24
N CYS A 57 -3.01 20.89 -3.27
CA CYS A 57 -2.58 21.98 -2.40
C CYS A 57 -3.35 23.27 -2.69
N ALA A 58 -3.55 23.62 -3.95
CA ALA A 58 -4.32 24.80 -4.34
C ALA A 58 -5.78 24.74 -3.86
N GLU A 59 -6.44 23.59 -4.05
CA GLU A 59 -7.82 23.37 -3.59
C GLU A 59 -7.98 23.48 -2.07
N LEU A 60 -6.98 23.05 -1.31
CA LEU A 60 -6.98 23.11 0.15
C LEU A 60 -6.46 24.45 0.72
N GLY A 61 -6.12 25.42 -0.16
CA GLY A 61 -5.55 26.71 0.23
C GLY A 61 -4.14 26.60 0.83
N MET A 62 -3.37 25.60 0.42
CA MET A 62 -1.99 25.39 0.87
C MET A 62 -1.00 26.19 0.01
N PRO A 63 0.15 26.60 0.56
CA PRO A 63 1.20 27.24 -0.23
C PRO A 63 1.71 26.35 -1.36
N ARG A 64 2.17 26.92 -2.47
CA ARG A 64 2.67 26.17 -3.64
C ARG A 64 3.83 25.21 -3.29
N PHE A 65 4.67 25.57 -2.33
CA PHE A 65 5.78 24.70 -1.90
C PHE A 65 5.34 23.46 -1.14
N ALA A 66 4.11 23.44 -0.58
CA ALA A 66 3.58 22.30 0.16
C ALA A 66 3.47 21.03 -0.71
N ALA A 67 3.28 21.17 -2.03
CA ALA A 67 3.26 20.03 -2.95
C ALA A 67 4.60 19.28 -2.96
N LYS A 68 5.74 19.99 -2.91
CA LYS A 68 7.06 19.38 -2.81
C LYS A 68 7.27 18.71 -1.44
N GLN A 69 6.75 19.31 -0.37
CA GLN A 69 6.79 18.70 0.96
C GLN A 69 5.97 17.40 0.99
N LEU A 70 4.75 17.42 0.46
CA LEU A 70 3.91 16.21 0.33
C LEU A 70 4.63 15.12 -0.47
N ALA A 71 5.16 15.45 -1.65
CA ALA A 71 5.90 14.49 -2.48
C ALA A 71 7.08 13.87 -1.72
N ARG A 72 7.84 14.69 -0.98
CA ARG A 72 8.97 14.22 -0.17
C ARG A 72 8.51 13.28 0.96
N TRP A 73 7.40 13.59 1.65
CA TRP A 73 6.86 12.72 2.69
C TRP A 73 6.39 11.40 2.12
N LEU A 74 5.62 11.43 1.03
CA LEU A 74 5.06 10.24 0.41
C LEU A 74 6.15 9.35 -0.21
N TYR A 75 7.02 9.90 -1.05
CA TYR A 75 7.88 9.11 -1.92
C TYR A 75 9.32 8.95 -1.42
N ALA A 76 9.86 9.91 -0.64
CA ALA A 76 11.21 9.80 -0.10
C ALA A 76 11.23 9.27 1.34
N LYS A 77 10.27 9.69 2.16
CA LYS A 77 10.16 9.24 3.56
C LYS A 77 9.19 8.07 3.76
N HIS A 78 8.40 7.73 2.73
CA HIS A 78 7.37 6.67 2.76
C HIS A 78 6.38 6.83 3.92
N VAL A 79 6.00 8.06 4.24
CA VAL A 79 5.02 8.39 5.28
C VAL A 79 3.75 8.88 4.60
N GLU A 80 2.67 8.13 4.72
CA GLU A 80 1.38 8.46 4.12
C GLU A 80 0.42 9.17 5.09
N ASP A 81 0.63 9.03 6.39
CA ASP A 81 -0.21 9.68 7.41
C ASP A 81 0.08 11.18 7.46
N PRO A 82 -0.88 12.05 7.06
CA PRO A 82 -0.67 13.49 7.08
C PRO A 82 -0.33 14.03 8.48
N MET A 83 -0.82 13.40 9.53
CA MET A 83 -0.58 13.84 10.92
C MET A 83 0.90 13.73 11.32
N ARG A 84 1.67 12.87 10.65
CA ARG A 84 3.11 12.68 10.87
C ARG A 84 3.99 13.65 10.06
N MET A 85 3.41 14.43 9.14
CA MET A 85 4.13 15.36 8.27
C MET A 85 4.44 16.68 8.98
N SER A 86 5.50 16.70 9.80
CA SER A 86 5.79 17.77 10.75
C SER A 86 6.06 19.14 10.14
N ASP A 87 6.52 19.22 8.88
CA ASP A 87 6.79 20.46 8.15
C ASP A 87 5.55 21.04 7.43
N ILE A 88 4.40 20.41 7.57
CA ILE A 88 3.11 20.89 7.07
C ILE A 88 2.30 21.43 8.26
N ALA A 89 1.70 22.62 8.10
CA ALA A 89 0.91 23.24 9.16
C ALA A 89 -0.25 22.32 9.64
N ALA A 90 -0.52 22.31 10.95
CA ALA A 90 -1.48 21.42 11.58
C ALA A 90 -2.88 21.49 10.94
N ALA A 91 -3.35 22.70 10.62
CA ALA A 91 -4.64 22.91 9.95
C ALA A 91 -4.71 22.24 8.57
N HIS A 92 -3.63 22.23 7.80
CA HIS A 92 -3.56 21.58 6.50
C HIS A 92 -3.44 20.06 6.65
N ARG A 93 -2.73 19.57 7.65
CA ARG A 93 -2.67 18.13 7.96
C ARG A 93 -4.05 17.57 8.28
N ALA A 94 -4.84 18.29 9.07
CA ALA A 94 -6.21 17.90 9.39
C ALA A 94 -7.09 17.81 8.12
N LYS A 95 -7.06 18.83 7.26
CA LYS A 95 -7.79 18.82 5.98
C LYS A 95 -7.39 17.66 5.06
N LEU A 96 -6.08 17.35 5.00
CA LEU A 96 -5.59 16.20 4.23
C LEU A 96 -6.10 14.88 4.81
N ALA A 97 -6.06 14.73 6.14
CA ALA A 97 -6.53 13.50 6.81
C ALA A 97 -8.06 13.30 6.69
N GLU A 98 -8.83 14.38 6.59
CA GLU A 98 -10.28 14.32 6.36
C GLU A 98 -10.62 13.93 4.92
N ARG A 99 -9.82 14.38 3.94
CA ARG A 99 -10.12 14.19 2.52
C ARG A 99 -9.55 12.88 1.95
N PHE A 100 -8.37 12.48 2.40
CA PHE A 100 -7.64 11.35 1.81
C PHE A 100 -7.54 10.18 2.79
N ARG A 101 -7.80 8.98 2.24
CA ARG A 101 -7.57 7.74 2.98
C ARG A 101 -6.12 7.29 2.84
N PRO A 102 -5.61 6.44 3.74
CA PRO A 102 -4.35 5.75 3.56
C PRO A 102 -4.35 4.92 2.26
N ALA A 103 -3.22 4.93 1.55
CA ALA A 103 -3.04 4.13 0.34
C ALA A 103 -2.79 2.66 0.68
N PHE A 104 -2.03 2.43 1.76
CA PHE A 104 -1.66 1.10 2.18
C PHE A 104 -2.66 0.54 3.18
N THR A 105 -3.25 -0.58 2.81
CA THR A 105 -4.08 -1.38 3.70
C THR A 105 -3.21 -2.48 4.29
N PRO A 106 -3.18 -2.68 5.60
CA PRO A 106 -2.45 -3.80 6.19
C PRO A 106 -3.00 -5.12 5.65
N PRO A 107 -2.15 -6.15 5.53
CA PRO A 107 -2.63 -7.47 5.14
C PRO A 107 -3.61 -8.00 6.18
N ALA A 108 -4.71 -8.59 5.72
CA ALA A 108 -5.69 -9.24 6.58
C ALA A 108 -5.12 -10.51 7.24
N ARG A 109 -4.16 -11.15 6.56
CA ARG A 109 -3.47 -12.34 7.08
C ARG A 109 -2.04 -12.38 6.55
N ILE A 110 -1.12 -12.78 7.43
CA ILE A 110 0.26 -13.12 7.08
C ILE A 110 0.50 -14.57 7.47
N THR A 111 1.05 -15.34 6.56
CA THR A 111 1.49 -16.72 6.82
C THR A 111 2.98 -16.81 6.51
N GLU A 112 3.75 -17.36 7.43
CA GLU A 112 5.20 -17.55 7.29
C GLU A 112 5.52 -19.05 7.28
N SER A 113 6.35 -19.46 6.34
CA SER A 113 6.85 -20.84 6.22
C SER A 113 8.24 -20.96 6.84
N ALA A 114 8.69 -22.20 7.12
CA ALA A 114 9.96 -22.47 7.76
C ALA A 114 11.19 -21.97 6.96
N ASP A 115 11.06 -21.81 5.65
CA ASP A 115 12.08 -21.25 4.73
C ASP A 115 12.13 -19.71 4.72
N GLY A 116 11.31 -19.03 5.56
CA GLY A 116 11.20 -17.59 5.62
C GLY A 116 10.29 -16.98 4.54
N THR A 117 9.65 -17.79 3.71
CA THR A 117 8.65 -17.31 2.74
C THR A 117 7.45 -16.75 3.48
N LYS A 118 7.03 -15.54 3.12
CA LYS A 118 5.86 -14.86 3.70
C LYS A 118 4.78 -14.64 2.65
N LYS A 119 3.59 -15.12 2.92
CA LYS A 119 2.39 -14.86 2.14
C LYS A 119 1.52 -13.82 2.83
N TYR A 120 1.09 -12.85 2.08
CA TYR A 120 0.25 -11.74 2.54
C TYR A 120 -1.08 -11.80 1.82
N LEU A 121 -2.17 -11.80 2.57
CA LEU A 121 -3.52 -11.73 2.05
C LEU A 121 -4.09 -10.33 2.27
N TYR A 122 -4.52 -9.67 1.21
CA TYR A 122 -5.11 -8.34 1.27
C TYR A 122 -6.57 -8.37 0.79
N ARG A 123 -7.38 -7.52 1.37
CA ARG A 123 -8.73 -7.26 0.90
C ARG A 123 -8.73 -5.97 0.08
N THR A 124 -9.21 -6.05 -1.16
CA THR A 124 -9.37 -4.87 -2.01
C THR A 124 -10.56 -4.04 -1.55
N GLN A 125 -10.69 -2.81 -2.04
CA GLN A 125 -11.83 -1.94 -1.74
C GLN A 125 -13.15 -2.49 -2.26
N GLN A 126 -13.12 -3.23 -3.37
CA GLN A 126 -14.29 -3.91 -3.93
C GLN A 126 -14.63 -5.20 -3.19
N GLY A 127 -13.90 -5.53 -2.12
CA GLY A 127 -14.13 -6.71 -1.31
C GLY A 127 -13.48 -8.00 -1.83
N ALA A 128 -12.80 -7.96 -2.97
CA ALA A 128 -12.07 -9.10 -3.50
C ALA A 128 -10.78 -9.35 -2.71
N TRP A 129 -10.26 -10.57 -2.79
CA TRP A 129 -9.03 -10.97 -2.13
C TRP A 129 -7.88 -11.06 -3.13
N ILE A 130 -6.71 -10.57 -2.75
CA ILE A 130 -5.46 -10.70 -3.50
C ILE A 130 -4.34 -11.19 -2.60
N GLU A 131 -3.41 -11.94 -3.17
CA GLU A 131 -2.25 -12.43 -2.45
C GLU A 131 -0.96 -11.84 -3.01
N SER A 132 0.03 -11.66 -2.14
CA SER A 132 1.41 -11.47 -2.52
C SER A 132 2.30 -12.41 -1.72
N ALA A 133 3.48 -12.74 -2.26
CA ALA A 133 4.43 -13.59 -1.57
C ALA A 133 5.83 -12.98 -1.65
N TYR A 134 6.50 -12.95 -0.51
CA TYR A 134 7.91 -12.64 -0.38
C TYR A 134 8.66 -13.96 -0.20
N ILE A 135 9.60 -14.25 -1.09
CA ILE A 135 10.36 -15.49 -1.12
C ILE A 135 11.82 -15.12 -0.99
N PRO A 136 12.46 -15.33 0.18
CA PRO A 136 13.89 -15.14 0.36
C PRO A 136 14.68 -16.22 -0.38
N ASP A 137 15.82 -15.83 -0.97
CA ASP A 137 16.75 -16.75 -1.63
C ASP A 137 18.18 -16.26 -1.39
N GLY A 138 18.75 -16.63 -0.26
CA GLY A 138 20.07 -16.20 0.18
C GLY A 138 20.19 -14.68 0.23
N GLU A 139 21.02 -14.10 -0.62
CA GLU A 139 21.19 -12.64 -0.74
C GLU A 139 20.14 -11.96 -1.62
N ARG A 140 19.26 -12.71 -2.24
CA ARG A 140 18.21 -12.22 -3.12
C ARG A 140 16.84 -12.47 -2.49
N ALA A 141 15.83 -11.81 -3.02
CA ALA A 141 14.45 -12.09 -2.70
C ALA A 141 13.60 -11.95 -3.96
N THR A 142 12.55 -12.75 -4.04
CA THR A 142 11.54 -12.63 -5.08
C THR A 142 10.25 -12.14 -4.46
N LEU A 143 9.66 -11.10 -5.03
CA LEU A 143 8.33 -10.64 -4.67
C LEU A 143 7.35 -11.05 -5.78
N CYS A 144 6.37 -11.86 -5.42
CA CYS A 144 5.26 -12.22 -6.30
C CYS A 144 4.05 -11.38 -5.90
N VAL A 145 3.47 -10.66 -6.84
CA VAL A 145 2.30 -9.81 -6.58
C VAL A 145 1.17 -10.15 -7.54
N SER A 146 -0.07 -10.14 -7.05
CA SER A 146 -1.25 -10.28 -7.88
C SER A 146 -1.54 -8.98 -8.61
N SER A 147 -1.63 -9.03 -9.94
CA SER A 147 -1.97 -7.89 -10.78
C SER A 147 -3.48 -7.67 -10.92
N GLN A 148 -4.28 -8.68 -10.56
CA GLN A 148 -5.76 -8.65 -10.59
C GLN A 148 -6.33 -9.61 -9.55
N ALA A 149 -7.59 -9.40 -9.17
CA ALA A 149 -8.37 -10.35 -8.41
C ALA A 149 -9.18 -11.23 -9.37
N GLY A 150 -9.09 -12.54 -9.16
CA GLY A 150 -9.72 -13.52 -10.05
C GLY A 150 -9.03 -13.68 -11.40
N CYS A 151 -9.57 -14.55 -12.23
CA CYS A 151 -9.09 -14.80 -13.60
C CYS A 151 -10.25 -15.16 -14.51
N ARG A 152 -10.37 -14.46 -15.65
CA ARG A 152 -11.42 -14.71 -16.66
C ARG A 152 -11.39 -16.09 -17.29
N MET A 153 -10.23 -16.77 -17.24
CA MET A 153 -10.10 -18.12 -17.83
C MET A 153 -10.93 -19.18 -17.11
N GLY A 154 -11.29 -18.96 -15.84
CA GLY A 154 -12.18 -19.83 -15.08
C GLY A 154 -11.75 -21.30 -15.00
N CYS A 155 -10.44 -21.59 -15.07
CA CYS A 155 -9.93 -22.97 -15.05
C CYS A 155 -10.38 -23.67 -13.77
N LYS A 156 -11.04 -24.83 -13.88
CA LYS A 156 -11.63 -25.57 -12.75
C LYS A 156 -10.64 -26.01 -11.68
N PHE A 157 -9.37 -26.19 -12.04
CA PHE A 157 -8.29 -26.59 -11.15
C PHE A 157 -7.55 -25.41 -10.50
N CYS A 158 -7.85 -24.15 -10.89
CA CYS A 158 -7.13 -22.96 -10.46
C CYS A 158 -7.93 -22.20 -9.39
N ALA A 159 -7.34 -21.99 -8.20
CA ALA A 159 -7.98 -21.23 -7.14
C ALA A 159 -8.31 -19.80 -7.55
N THR A 160 -7.42 -19.13 -8.30
CA THR A 160 -7.65 -17.78 -8.82
C THR A 160 -8.81 -17.71 -9.82
N GLY A 161 -9.07 -18.78 -10.57
CA GLY A 161 -10.18 -18.85 -11.51
C GLY A 161 -11.56 -19.04 -10.87
N ARG A 162 -11.60 -19.25 -9.54
CA ARG A 162 -12.84 -19.44 -8.77
C ARG A 162 -13.24 -18.20 -7.94
N GLN A 163 -12.44 -17.15 -8.00
CA GLN A 163 -12.74 -15.87 -7.33
C GLN A 163 -13.67 -15.00 -8.16
#